data_89a74fd59c411c99a426abd7d5aaf678
#
_entry.id   89a74fd59c411c99a426abd7d5aaf678
#
_cell.length_a   1.000
_cell.length_b   1.000
_cell.length_c   1.000
_cell.angle_alpha   90.00
_cell.angle_beta   90.00
_cell.angle_gamma   90.00
#
_symmetry.space_group_name_H-M   'P 1'
#
loop_
_entity.id
_entity.type
_entity.pdbx_description
1 polymer ?
#
loop_
_entity_poly.entity_id
_entity_poly.type
_entity_poly.pdbx_seq_one_letter_code
_entity_poly.pdbx_strand_id
1 'polypeptide(L)'
;MIPARKGRLVGGLLSWDAERRLRSSFEAVRVLGLAHLEGALARGPVIVVANHTAWWDPLVALVLTERVVPCDSYAMMDAANLARLPFLGRIGGFGVDLTSASDGAAVIRYAARLLDGPGRAVWVFPQGRERPVTERPLGFRRGSAEVARVGKAKTVPLAIRYEFMGTERPHLLVDVGEAIAPERDVDALRSRQEQAVTDALDRVDAALRSGDLARYETVIRAPESALGRLAERALAWLTRPRAGLTPGRGEAPSPPRTARAPT
;
A
#
# COMPACT_ATOMS: atom_id res chain seq x y z
N MET A 1 -20.51 -14.33 -11.99
CA MET A 1 -19.29 -14.57 -11.18
C MET A 1 -18.27 -15.37 -11.97
N ILE A 2 -16.96 -14.99 -11.94
CA ILE A 2 -15.84 -15.72 -12.57
C ILE A 2 -14.96 -16.27 -11.44
N PRO A 3 -14.82 -17.63 -11.29
CA PRO A 3 -14.02 -18.21 -10.22
C PRO A 3 -12.50 -18.07 -10.48
N ALA A 4 -11.70 -18.06 -9.42
CA ALA A 4 -10.25 -18.15 -9.51
C ALA A 4 -9.81 -19.50 -10.09
N ARG A 5 -8.70 -19.49 -10.83
CA ARG A 5 -8.07 -20.67 -11.43
C ARG A 5 -6.58 -20.69 -11.11
N LYS A 6 -6.25 -20.61 -9.82
CA LYS A 6 -4.88 -20.45 -9.33
C LYS A 6 -3.96 -21.55 -9.83
N GLY A 7 -2.76 -21.16 -10.31
CA GLY A 7 -1.73 -22.06 -10.79
C GLY A 7 -0.35 -21.69 -10.23
N ARG A 8 0.30 -22.61 -9.52
CA ARG A 8 1.56 -22.35 -8.79
C ARG A 8 2.67 -21.78 -9.69
N LEU A 9 2.88 -22.37 -10.86
CA LEU A 9 3.95 -21.93 -11.78
C LEU A 9 3.68 -20.50 -12.31
N VAL A 10 2.45 -20.25 -12.76
CA VAL A 10 2.05 -18.92 -13.28
C VAL A 10 2.07 -17.89 -12.15
N GLY A 11 1.60 -18.26 -10.96
CA GLY A 11 1.66 -17.40 -9.77
C GLY A 11 3.09 -16.99 -9.44
N GLY A 12 4.04 -17.94 -9.41
CA GLY A 12 5.45 -17.67 -9.16
C GLY A 12 6.10 -16.72 -10.17
N LEU A 13 5.82 -16.90 -11.47
CA LEU A 13 6.32 -16.03 -12.53
C LEU A 13 5.75 -14.62 -12.44
N LEU A 14 4.44 -14.50 -12.22
CA LEU A 14 3.77 -13.19 -12.11
C LEU A 14 4.16 -12.45 -10.84
N SER A 15 4.33 -13.14 -9.71
CA SER A 15 4.82 -12.51 -8.48
C SER A 15 6.28 -12.03 -8.62
N TRP A 16 7.12 -12.78 -9.34
CA TRP A 16 8.48 -12.35 -9.65
C TRP A 16 8.49 -11.11 -10.56
N ASP A 17 7.67 -11.09 -11.63
CA ASP A 17 7.55 -9.90 -12.49
C ASP A 17 6.98 -8.70 -11.74
N ALA A 18 5.97 -8.91 -10.87
CA ALA A 18 5.43 -7.86 -10.03
C ALA A 18 6.50 -7.28 -9.09
N GLU A 19 7.27 -8.12 -8.41
CA GLU A 19 8.38 -7.68 -7.55
C GLU A 19 9.42 -6.91 -8.36
N ARG A 20 9.81 -7.40 -9.54
CA ARG A 20 10.75 -6.73 -10.44
C ARG A 20 10.24 -5.35 -10.86
N ARG A 21 8.95 -5.22 -11.18
CA ARG A 21 8.30 -3.94 -11.53
C ARG A 21 8.30 -2.99 -10.33
N LEU A 22 7.93 -3.45 -9.13
CA LEU A 22 7.99 -2.61 -7.93
C LEU A 22 9.41 -2.13 -7.66
N ARG A 23 10.40 -3.03 -7.77
CA ARG A 23 11.82 -2.70 -7.58
C ARG A 23 12.36 -1.68 -8.59
N SER A 24 11.85 -1.69 -9.83
CA SER A 24 12.28 -0.75 -10.87
C SER A 24 11.57 0.60 -10.81
N SER A 25 10.34 0.64 -10.30
CA SER A 25 9.48 1.83 -10.34
C SER A 25 9.46 2.63 -9.04
N PHE A 26 9.78 1.99 -7.92
CA PHE A 26 9.80 2.63 -6.61
C PHE A 26 11.21 2.68 -6.03
N GLU A 27 11.53 3.76 -5.31
CA GLU A 27 12.78 3.88 -4.57
C GLU A 27 12.87 2.86 -3.45
N ALA A 28 11.78 2.70 -2.71
CA ALA A 28 11.63 1.64 -1.72
C ALA A 28 10.15 1.30 -1.51
N VAL A 29 9.88 0.03 -1.18
CA VAL A 29 8.63 -0.43 -0.61
C VAL A 29 8.87 -0.63 0.89
N ARG A 30 8.14 0.11 1.70
CA ARG A 30 8.27 0.14 3.15
C ARG A 30 6.96 -0.29 3.80
N VAL A 31 7.05 -1.15 4.80
CA VAL A 31 5.87 -1.69 5.48
C VAL A 31 5.98 -1.51 6.98
N LEU A 32 4.91 -1.07 7.60
CA LEU A 32 4.73 -1.06 9.05
C LEU A 32 3.67 -2.09 9.44
N GLY A 33 3.91 -2.82 10.52
CA GLY A 33 2.90 -3.71 11.12
C GLY A 33 2.74 -5.07 10.44
N LEU A 34 3.72 -5.61 9.73
CA LEU A 34 3.67 -6.96 9.13
C LEU A 34 3.25 -8.04 10.12
N ALA A 35 3.68 -7.93 11.38
CA ALA A 35 3.33 -8.87 12.45
C ALA A 35 1.80 -8.98 12.69
N HIS A 36 1.02 -7.95 12.39
CA HIS A 36 -0.45 -7.99 12.48
C HIS A 36 -1.05 -8.94 11.45
N LEU A 37 -0.54 -8.89 10.20
CA LEU A 37 -0.97 -9.80 9.12
C LEU A 37 -0.52 -11.23 9.40
N GLU A 38 0.76 -11.43 9.73
CA GLU A 38 1.33 -12.74 10.07
C GLU A 38 0.60 -13.42 11.22
N GLY A 39 0.43 -12.68 12.32
CA GLY A 39 -0.27 -13.16 13.50
C GLY A 39 -1.76 -13.42 13.26
N ALA A 40 -2.43 -12.69 12.37
CA ALA A 40 -3.80 -12.96 11.99
C ALA A 40 -3.91 -14.23 11.15
N LEU A 41 -3.06 -14.41 10.13
CA LEU A 41 -3.01 -15.58 9.26
C LEU A 41 -2.70 -16.88 10.01
N ALA A 42 -1.79 -16.81 10.99
CA ALA A 42 -1.47 -17.97 11.83
C ALA A 42 -2.66 -18.45 12.67
N ARG A 43 -3.57 -17.55 13.06
CA ARG A 43 -4.71 -17.84 13.92
C ARG A 43 -6.00 -18.19 13.18
N GLY A 44 -6.08 -17.94 11.87
CA GLY A 44 -7.29 -18.24 11.10
C GLY A 44 -7.30 -17.54 9.74
N PRO A 45 -8.42 -17.67 9.02
CA PRO A 45 -8.58 -17.00 7.73
C PRO A 45 -8.68 -15.48 7.88
N VAL A 46 -8.20 -14.76 6.87
CA VAL A 46 -8.10 -13.31 6.88
C VAL A 46 -8.73 -12.70 5.64
N ILE A 47 -9.51 -11.65 5.81
CA ILE A 47 -9.82 -10.73 4.73
C ILE A 47 -8.94 -9.49 4.89
N VAL A 48 -8.17 -9.16 3.86
CA VAL A 48 -7.39 -7.92 3.83
C VAL A 48 -8.20 -6.85 3.12
N VAL A 49 -8.44 -5.73 3.79
CA VAL A 49 -9.13 -4.59 3.21
C VAL A 49 -8.17 -3.42 3.07
N ALA A 50 -8.11 -2.83 1.87
CA ALA A 50 -7.20 -1.74 1.59
C ALA A 50 -7.90 -0.61 0.83
N ASN A 51 -7.35 0.62 0.92
CA ASN A 51 -7.70 1.69 0.00
C ASN A 51 -7.22 1.36 -1.42
N HIS A 52 -7.88 1.92 -2.43
CA HIS A 52 -7.56 1.70 -3.84
C HIS A 52 -7.30 3.02 -4.53
N THR A 53 -6.04 3.28 -4.85
CA THR A 53 -5.60 4.59 -5.36
C THR A 53 -4.82 4.52 -6.66
N ALA A 54 -4.32 3.32 -7.02
CA ALA A 54 -3.45 3.17 -8.18
C ALA A 54 -3.54 1.78 -8.80
N TRP A 55 -3.23 1.72 -10.08
CA TRP A 55 -3.04 0.48 -10.83
C TRP A 55 -2.02 -0.48 -10.18
N TRP A 56 -1.13 0.05 -9.33
CA TRP A 56 -0.11 -0.73 -8.62
C TRP A 56 -0.66 -1.58 -7.47
N ASP A 57 -1.81 -1.23 -6.90
CA ASP A 57 -2.34 -1.85 -5.68
C ASP A 57 -2.50 -3.37 -5.77
N PRO A 58 -2.99 -3.97 -6.88
CA PRO A 58 -3.04 -5.42 -7.04
C PRO A 58 -1.65 -6.09 -7.06
N LEU A 59 -0.63 -5.42 -7.61
CA LEU A 59 0.74 -5.93 -7.60
C LEU A 59 1.36 -5.86 -6.21
N VAL A 60 1.04 -4.82 -5.44
CA VAL A 60 1.42 -4.70 -4.02
C VAL A 60 0.82 -5.85 -3.22
N ALA A 61 -0.48 -6.12 -3.38
CA ALA A 61 -1.16 -7.24 -2.74
C ALA A 61 -0.51 -8.58 -3.08
N LEU A 62 -0.21 -8.81 -4.37
CA LEU A 62 0.44 -10.03 -4.84
C LEU A 62 1.84 -10.21 -4.22
N VAL A 63 2.66 -9.17 -4.23
CA VAL A 63 4.02 -9.24 -3.67
C VAL A 63 4.00 -9.41 -2.17
N LEU A 64 3.13 -8.71 -1.45
CA LEU A 64 2.99 -8.85 -0.01
C LEU A 64 2.65 -10.30 0.37
N THR A 65 1.74 -10.96 -0.35
CA THR A 65 1.23 -12.29 0.02
C THR A 65 1.94 -13.46 -0.64
N GLU A 66 2.79 -13.24 -1.63
CA GLU A 66 3.57 -14.31 -2.26
C GLU A 66 5.06 -14.24 -1.88
N ARG A 67 5.57 -13.06 -1.46
CA ARG A 67 7.00 -12.84 -1.23
C ARG A 67 7.34 -12.37 0.19
N VAL A 68 6.52 -11.50 0.78
CA VAL A 68 6.82 -10.89 2.08
C VAL A 68 6.19 -11.70 3.22
N VAL A 69 4.89 -11.99 3.13
CA VAL A 69 4.15 -12.83 4.08
C VAL A 69 3.44 -13.94 3.29
N PRO A 70 4.16 -15.03 2.93
CA PRO A 70 3.63 -16.07 2.07
C PRO A 70 2.35 -16.70 2.62
N CYS A 71 1.25 -16.64 1.85
CA CYS A 71 -0.02 -17.24 2.21
C CYS A 71 -0.82 -17.63 0.95
N ASP A 72 -1.84 -18.48 1.11
CA ASP A 72 -2.75 -18.79 0.01
C ASP A 72 -3.78 -17.69 -0.16
N SER A 73 -3.46 -16.69 -0.99
CA SER A 73 -4.23 -15.48 -1.17
C SER A 73 -5.05 -15.46 -2.45
N TYR A 74 -6.18 -14.79 -2.39
CA TYR A 74 -7.11 -14.55 -3.49
C TYR A 74 -7.48 -13.08 -3.52
N ALA A 75 -7.94 -12.55 -4.66
CA ALA A 75 -8.35 -11.16 -4.79
C ALA A 75 -9.70 -11.03 -5.47
N MET A 76 -10.62 -10.31 -4.84
CA MET A 76 -11.91 -9.95 -5.41
C MET A 76 -11.74 -8.75 -6.35
N MET A 77 -12.27 -8.86 -7.56
CA MET A 77 -12.21 -7.79 -8.56
C MET A 77 -13.47 -7.73 -9.41
N ASP A 78 -13.62 -6.66 -10.17
CA ASP A 78 -14.69 -6.54 -11.17
C ASP A 78 -14.57 -7.64 -12.24
N ALA A 79 -15.68 -8.31 -12.56
CA ALA A 79 -15.73 -9.37 -13.55
C ALA A 79 -15.33 -8.89 -14.95
N ALA A 80 -15.64 -7.64 -15.32
CA ALA A 80 -15.24 -7.06 -16.60
C ALA A 80 -13.71 -6.90 -16.68
N ASN A 81 -13.06 -6.48 -15.59
CA ASN A 81 -11.61 -6.39 -15.53
C ASN A 81 -10.95 -7.77 -15.61
N LEU A 82 -11.49 -8.78 -14.92
CA LEU A 82 -10.99 -10.15 -14.98
C LEU A 82 -11.18 -10.76 -16.38
N ALA A 83 -12.26 -10.45 -17.07
CA ALA A 83 -12.48 -10.90 -18.45
C ALA A 83 -11.46 -10.28 -19.43
N ARG A 84 -11.07 -9.03 -19.21
CA ARG A 84 -10.03 -8.34 -20.02
C ARG A 84 -8.62 -8.86 -19.72
N LEU A 85 -8.36 -9.30 -18.49
CA LEU A 85 -7.05 -9.73 -18.01
C LEU A 85 -7.15 -11.12 -17.37
N PRO A 86 -7.45 -12.18 -18.16
CA PRO A 86 -7.77 -13.51 -17.63
C PRO A 86 -6.59 -14.17 -16.88
N PHE A 87 -5.35 -13.69 -17.09
CA PHE A 87 -4.19 -14.17 -16.34
C PHE A 87 -4.29 -13.85 -14.84
N LEU A 88 -5.04 -12.81 -14.44
CA LEU A 88 -5.28 -12.49 -13.02
C LEU A 88 -6.00 -13.63 -12.30
N GLY A 89 -6.84 -14.41 -12.99
CA GLY A 89 -7.44 -15.62 -12.44
C GLY A 89 -6.41 -16.69 -12.07
N ARG A 90 -5.24 -16.70 -12.73
CA ARG A 90 -4.15 -17.66 -12.45
C ARG A 90 -3.35 -17.33 -11.19
N ILE A 91 -3.49 -16.11 -10.67
CA ILE A 91 -2.87 -15.66 -9.41
C ILE A 91 -3.89 -15.54 -8.27
N GLY A 92 -5.10 -16.04 -8.47
CA GLY A 92 -6.14 -16.04 -7.43
C GLY A 92 -7.20 -14.96 -7.57
N GLY A 93 -7.19 -14.20 -8.66
CA GLY A 93 -8.27 -13.25 -8.97
C GLY A 93 -9.59 -13.96 -9.23
N PHE A 94 -10.70 -13.46 -8.65
CA PHE A 94 -12.06 -13.89 -8.96
C PHE A 94 -12.98 -12.69 -9.17
N GLY A 95 -13.89 -12.83 -10.12
CA GLY A 95 -14.69 -11.71 -10.62
C GLY A 95 -16.10 -11.65 -10.02
N VAL A 96 -16.53 -10.45 -9.62
CA VAL A 96 -17.89 -10.10 -9.22
C VAL A 96 -18.51 -9.14 -10.23
N ASP A 97 -19.74 -9.42 -10.64
CA ASP A 97 -20.55 -8.44 -11.34
C ASP A 97 -21.23 -7.53 -10.31
N LEU A 98 -20.75 -6.30 -10.22
CA LEU A 98 -21.24 -5.32 -9.26
C LEU A 98 -22.65 -4.78 -9.60
N THR A 99 -23.18 -5.08 -10.80
CA THR A 99 -24.51 -4.66 -11.25
C THR A 99 -25.58 -5.69 -10.90
N SER A 100 -25.19 -6.93 -10.57
CA SER A 100 -26.10 -8.04 -10.29
C SER A 100 -26.15 -8.37 -8.79
N ALA A 101 -27.32 -8.19 -8.17
CA ALA A 101 -27.53 -8.53 -6.76
C ALA A 101 -27.40 -10.05 -6.49
N SER A 102 -27.83 -10.91 -7.42
CA SER A 102 -27.70 -12.36 -7.32
C SER A 102 -26.24 -12.82 -7.40
N ASP A 103 -25.43 -12.18 -8.22
CA ASP A 103 -23.99 -12.41 -8.31
C ASP A 103 -23.29 -11.99 -7.02
N GLY A 104 -23.71 -10.88 -6.39
CA GLY A 104 -23.17 -10.43 -5.12
C GLY A 104 -23.24 -11.50 -4.03
N ALA A 105 -24.41 -12.13 -3.83
CA ALA A 105 -24.58 -13.21 -2.85
C ALA A 105 -23.76 -14.47 -3.20
N ALA A 106 -23.66 -14.81 -4.49
CA ALA A 106 -22.86 -15.95 -4.94
C ALA A 106 -21.36 -15.73 -4.68
N VAL A 107 -20.87 -14.51 -4.95
CA VAL A 107 -19.47 -14.13 -4.73
C VAL A 107 -19.12 -14.13 -3.24
N ILE A 108 -19.99 -13.61 -2.37
CA ILE A 108 -19.77 -13.66 -0.91
C ILE A 108 -19.60 -15.09 -0.44
N ARG A 109 -20.51 -16.01 -0.86
CA ARG A 109 -20.40 -17.43 -0.51
C ARG A 109 -19.14 -18.07 -1.10
N TYR A 110 -18.74 -17.69 -2.31
CA TYR A 110 -17.53 -18.20 -2.93
C TYR A 110 -16.27 -17.70 -2.17
N ALA A 111 -16.17 -16.42 -1.88
CA ALA A 111 -15.06 -15.85 -1.12
C ALA A 111 -14.96 -16.47 0.29
N ALA A 112 -16.11 -16.66 0.96
CA ALA A 112 -16.15 -17.33 2.27
C ALA A 112 -15.64 -18.77 2.22
N ARG A 113 -15.89 -19.52 1.12
CA ARG A 113 -15.32 -20.87 0.94
C ARG A 113 -13.82 -20.88 0.70
N LEU A 114 -13.26 -19.80 0.14
CA LEU A 114 -11.80 -19.65 -0.01
C LEU A 114 -11.11 -19.42 1.35
N LEU A 115 -11.86 -18.95 2.35
CA LEU A 115 -11.40 -18.64 3.70
C LEU A 115 -11.66 -19.84 4.65
N ASP A 116 -11.19 -21.03 4.28
CA ASP A 116 -11.51 -22.29 4.98
C ASP A 116 -10.49 -22.71 6.05
N GLY A 117 -9.55 -21.82 6.42
CA GLY A 117 -8.57 -22.14 7.46
C GLY A 117 -7.43 -21.13 7.60
N PRO A 118 -6.48 -21.39 8.50
CA PRO A 118 -5.30 -20.57 8.67
C PRO A 118 -4.45 -20.49 7.40
N GLY A 119 -3.71 -19.41 7.24
CA GLY A 119 -2.88 -19.18 6.06
C GLY A 119 -3.65 -18.82 4.79
N ARG A 120 -4.98 -18.61 4.89
CA ARG A 120 -5.85 -18.20 3.79
C ARG A 120 -6.19 -16.72 3.87
N ALA A 121 -6.07 -16.03 2.73
CA ALA A 121 -6.41 -14.60 2.64
C ALA A 121 -7.29 -14.29 1.43
N VAL A 122 -8.22 -13.35 1.59
CA VAL A 122 -8.94 -12.72 0.48
C VAL A 122 -8.71 -11.22 0.53
N TRP A 123 -8.18 -10.66 -0.55
CA TRP A 123 -7.99 -9.22 -0.73
C TRP A 123 -9.23 -8.57 -1.31
N VAL A 124 -9.62 -7.47 -0.73
CA VAL A 124 -10.72 -6.63 -1.21
C VAL A 124 -10.31 -5.17 -1.14
N PHE A 125 -10.61 -4.44 -2.21
CA PHE A 125 -10.57 -2.99 -2.27
C PHE A 125 -12.02 -2.47 -2.19
N PRO A 126 -12.55 -2.18 -0.97
CA PRO A 126 -14.00 -1.99 -0.80
C PRO A 126 -14.56 -0.72 -1.45
N GLN A 127 -13.70 0.21 -1.86
CA GLN A 127 -14.09 1.38 -2.66
C GLN A 127 -14.66 0.98 -4.03
N GLY A 128 -14.25 -0.19 -4.56
CA GLY A 128 -14.71 -0.75 -5.82
C GLY A 128 -14.23 -0.02 -7.07
N ARG A 129 -13.42 1.02 -6.91
CA ARG A 129 -12.72 1.76 -7.97
C ARG A 129 -11.55 2.52 -7.37
N GLU A 130 -10.60 2.92 -8.21
CA GLU A 130 -9.53 3.83 -7.82
C GLU A 130 -10.10 5.21 -7.43
N ARG A 131 -9.56 5.78 -6.35
CA ARG A 131 -9.91 7.11 -5.83
C ARG A 131 -8.66 7.85 -5.36
N PRO A 132 -8.65 9.18 -5.40
CA PRO A 132 -7.59 9.98 -4.80
C PRO A 132 -7.39 9.59 -3.33
N VAL A 133 -6.14 9.39 -2.92
CA VAL A 133 -5.81 8.96 -1.54
C VAL A 133 -6.25 9.97 -0.47
N THR A 134 -6.46 11.22 -0.86
CA THR A 134 -6.95 12.30 0.01
C THR A 134 -8.47 12.36 0.15
N GLU A 135 -9.21 11.59 -0.68
CA GLU A 135 -10.67 11.59 -0.63
C GLU A 135 -11.16 10.95 0.67
N ARG A 136 -12.02 11.66 1.39
CA ARG A 136 -12.68 11.21 2.63
C ARG A 136 -14.18 11.56 2.57
N PRO A 137 -15.05 10.68 3.09
CA PRO A 137 -14.79 9.32 3.59
C PRO A 137 -14.36 8.38 2.47
N LEU A 138 -13.72 7.24 2.79
CA LEU A 138 -13.26 6.28 1.79
C LEU A 138 -14.41 5.63 1.01
N GLY A 139 -15.60 5.56 1.61
CA GLY A 139 -16.83 5.09 0.98
C GLY A 139 -16.83 3.58 0.74
N PHE A 140 -16.50 2.79 1.74
CA PHE A 140 -16.46 1.34 1.66
C PHE A 140 -17.83 0.73 1.41
N ARG A 141 -17.89 -0.21 0.47
CA ARG A 141 -19.07 -1.04 0.20
C ARG A 141 -19.15 -2.20 1.19
N ARG A 142 -20.34 -2.75 1.39
CA ARG A 142 -20.63 -3.83 2.38
C ARG A 142 -19.94 -5.15 2.06
N GLY A 143 -19.53 -5.41 0.82
CA GLY A 143 -19.05 -6.71 0.35
C GLY A 143 -17.93 -7.33 1.19
N SER A 144 -16.94 -6.53 1.62
CA SER A 144 -15.85 -7.00 2.48
C SER A 144 -16.34 -7.44 3.85
N ALA A 145 -17.25 -6.69 4.46
CA ALA A 145 -17.83 -7.01 5.77
C ALA A 145 -18.72 -8.28 5.70
N GLU A 146 -19.50 -8.43 4.61
CA GLU A 146 -20.27 -9.65 4.37
C GLU A 146 -19.39 -10.90 4.23
N VAL A 147 -18.29 -10.80 3.46
CA VAL A 147 -17.34 -11.91 3.32
C VAL A 147 -16.69 -12.25 4.67
N ALA A 148 -16.27 -11.24 5.44
CA ALA A 148 -15.70 -11.44 6.77
C ALA A 148 -16.68 -12.15 7.71
N ARG A 149 -17.95 -11.72 7.72
CA ARG A 149 -19.01 -12.31 8.55
C ARG A 149 -19.30 -13.77 8.17
N VAL A 150 -19.53 -14.03 6.86
CA VAL A 150 -19.90 -15.37 6.38
C VAL A 150 -18.71 -16.34 6.49
N GLY A 151 -17.51 -15.89 6.17
CA GLY A 151 -16.27 -16.67 6.25
C GLY A 151 -15.70 -16.76 7.68
N LYS A 152 -16.33 -16.10 8.67
CA LYS A 152 -15.82 -15.98 10.06
C LYS A 152 -14.35 -15.54 10.09
N ALA A 153 -13.95 -14.74 9.13
CA ALA A 153 -12.57 -14.30 8.93
C ALA A 153 -12.31 -12.98 9.66
N LYS A 154 -11.11 -12.84 10.23
CA LYS A 154 -10.67 -11.55 10.76
C LYS A 154 -10.39 -10.61 9.60
N THR A 155 -10.67 -9.32 9.80
CA THR A 155 -10.27 -8.27 8.85
C THR A 155 -8.92 -7.69 9.25
N VAL A 156 -7.96 -7.66 8.34
CA VAL A 156 -6.72 -6.91 8.50
C VAL A 156 -6.82 -5.65 7.63
N PRO A 157 -6.93 -4.46 8.22
CA PRO A 157 -6.94 -3.20 7.49
C PRO A 157 -5.53 -2.85 7.02
N LEU A 158 -5.42 -2.29 5.82
CA LEU A 158 -4.15 -1.95 5.21
C LEU A 158 -4.25 -0.63 4.45
N ALA A 159 -3.34 0.29 4.70
CA ALA A 159 -3.19 1.52 3.94
C ALA A 159 -2.08 1.38 2.91
N ILE A 160 -2.32 1.90 1.70
CA ILE A 160 -1.32 2.00 0.62
C ILE A 160 -1.16 3.48 0.27
N ARG A 161 0.07 3.98 0.29
CA ARG A 161 0.42 5.35 -0.06
C ARG A 161 1.64 5.39 -0.97
N TYR A 162 1.54 6.15 -2.05
CA TYR A 162 2.62 6.47 -2.99
C TYR A 162 3.04 7.92 -2.76
N GLU A 163 4.34 8.17 -2.54
CA GLU A 163 4.82 9.51 -2.21
C GLU A 163 6.22 9.77 -2.76
N PHE A 164 6.42 10.94 -3.37
CA PHE A 164 7.75 11.42 -3.74
C PHE A 164 8.41 12.10 -2.53
N MET A 165 9.59 11.62 -2.15
CA MET A 165 10.28 12.03 -0.92
C MET A 165 11.70 12.53 -1.21
N GLY A 166 11.86 13.45 -2.17
CA GLY A 166 13.16 14.00 -2.55
C GLY A 166 14.03 13.05 -3.39
N THR A 167 13.45 11.98 -3.90
CA THR A 167 14.07 11.03 -4.83
C THR A 167 13.38 11.05 -6.19
N GLU A 168 14.08 10.62 -7.24
CA GLU A 168 13.52 10.54 -8.59
C GLU A 168 12.31 9.60 -8.66
N ARG A 169 12.35 8.51 -7.90
CA ARG A 169 11.27 7.52 -7.84
C ARG A 169 10.43 7.72 -6.59
N PRO A 170 9.11 7.49 -6.66
CA PRO A 170 8.28 7.53 -5.47
C PRO A 170 8.63 6.39 -4.50
N HIS A 171 8.36 6.61 -3.23
CA HIS A 171 8.31 5.57 -2.22
C HIS A 171 6.90 4.98 -2.16
N LEU A 172 6.81 3.69 -1.89
CA LEU A 172 5.58 3.00 -1.56
C LEU A 172 5.58 2.68 -0.07
N LEU A 173 4.60 3.22 0.65
CA LEU A 173 4.40 2.98 2.07
C LEU A 173 3.14 2.14 2.27
N VAL A 174 3.25 1.14 3.12
CA VAL A 174 2.15 0.26 3.54
C VAL A 174 2.08 0.28 5.06
N ASP A 175 0.89 0.52 5.61
CA ASP A 175 0.63 0.41 7.04
C ASP A 175 -0.42 -0.68 7.27
N VAL A 176 -0.04 -1.71 8.00
CA VAL A 176 -0.90 -2.85 8.35
C VAL A 176 -1.43 -2.65 9.77
N GLY A 177 -2.73 -2.42 9.89
CA GLY A 177 -3.39 -2.24 11.17
C GLY A 177 -3.70 -3.56 11.89
N GLU A 178 -4.15 -3.45 13.14
CA GLU A 178 -4.56 -4.59 13.94
C GLU A 178 -5.77 -5.31 13.36
N ALA A 179 -5.82 -6.62 13.55
CA ALA A 179 -6.90 -7.46 13.04
C ALA A 179 -8.22 -7.23 13.79
N ILE A 180 -9.28 -6.95 13.05
CA ILE A 180 -10.64 -6.74 13.54
C ILE A 180 -11.38 -8.08 13.52
N ALA A 181 -12.03 -8.44 14.62
CA ALA A 181 -12.89 -9.62 14.70
C ALA A 181 -14.14 -9.47 13.81
N PRO A 182 -14.67 -10.55 13.22
CA PRO A 182 -15.92 -10.51 12.50
C PRO A 182 -17.10 -10.21 13.45
N GLU A 183 -18.08 -9.47 12.96
CA GLU A 183 -19.28 -9.09 13.69
C GLU A 183 -20.54 -9.56 12.96
N ARG A 184 -21.67 -9.64 13.70
CA ARG A 184 -22.98 -9.97 13.12
C ARG A 184 -23.56 -8.78 12.35
N ASP A 185 -23.38 -7.58 12.88
CA ASP A 185 -23.80 -6.34 12.21
C ASP A 185 -22.80 -5.97 11.11
N VAL A 186 -23.25 -6.10 9.89
CA VAL A 186 -22.42 -5.85 8.68
C VAL A 186 -22.12 -4.37 8.50
N ASP A 187 -23.05 -3.49 8.86
CA ASP A 187 -22.83 -2.04 8.70
C ASP A 187 -21.87 -1.51 9.76
N ALA A 188 -21.96 -2.02 10.98
CA ALA A 188 -20.99 -1.74 12.04
C ALA A 188 -19.59 -2.23 11.63
N LEU A 189 -19.50 -3.49 11.15
CA LEU A 189 -18.23 -4.04 10.69
C LEU A 189 -17.63 -3.27 9.50
N ARG A 190 -18.47 -2.90 8.52
CA ARG A 190 -18.04 -2.07 7.37
C ARG A 190 -17.48 -0.73 7.85
N SER A 191 -18.18 -0.07 8.77
CA SER A 191 -17.74 1.22 9.31
C SER A 191 -16.42 1.10 10.07
N ARG A 192 -16.24 0.02 10.84
CA ARG A 192 -14.96 -0.26 11.51
C ARG A 192 -13.83 -0.58 10.54
N GLN A 193 -14.10 -1.32 9.46
CA GLN A 193 -13.13 -1.58 8.40
C GLN A 193 -12.67 -0.27 7.74
N GLU A 194 -13.63 0.60 7.39
CA GLU A 194 -13.33 1.90 6.78
C GLU A 194 -12.53 2.81 7.72
N GLN A 195 -12.94 2.90 8.99
CA GLN A 195 -12.24 3.70 9.99
C GLN A 195 -10.82 3.20 10.21
N ALA A 196 -10.61 1.89 10.32
CA ALA A 196 -9.28 1.32 10.55
C ALA A 196 -8.31 1.55 9.38
N VAL A 197 -8.80 1.54 8.12
CA VAL A 197 -7.97 1.92 6.96
C VAL A 197 -7.72 3.42 6.94
N THR A 198 -8.70 4.25 7.34
CA THR A 198 -8.51 5.70 7.50
C THR A 198 -7.44 5.99 8.54
N ASP A 199 -7.51 5.36 9.71
CA ASP A 199 -6.51 5.52 10.78
C ASP A 199 -5.10 5.08 10.32
N ALA A 200 -5.02 4.02 9.51
CA ALA A 200 -3.76 3.59 8.92
C ALA A 200 -3.19 4.62 7.93
N LEU A 201 -4.04 5.22 7.09
CA LEU A 201 -3.64 6.32 6.19
C LEU A 201 -3.17 7.55 6.97
N ASP A 202 -3.85 7.89 8.06
CA ASP A 202 -3.49 9.03 8.92
C ASP A 202 -2.15 8.80 9.63
N ARG A 203 -1.83 7.54 10.02
CA ARG A 203 -0.49 7.19 10.54
C ARG A 203 0.60 7.35 9.47
N VAL A 204 0.34 6.91 8.23
CA VAL A 204 1.27 7.14 7.11
C VAL A 204 1.48 8.64 6.89
N ASP A 205 0.42 9.42 6.84
CA ASP A 205 0.50 10.88 6.66
C ASP A 205 1.25 11.57 7.81
N ALA A 206 1.10 11.10 9.04
CA ALA A 206 1.84 11.62 10.20
C ALA A 206 3.34 11.29 10.08
N ALA A 207 3.69 10.06 9.69
CA ALA A 207 5.08 9.65 9.47
C ALA A 207 5.74 10.44 8.34
N LEU A 208 5.02 10.70 7.25
CA LEU A 208 5.49 11.52 6.13
C LEU A 208 5.74 12.98 6.55
N ARG A 209 4.81 13.59 7.31
CA ARG A 209 4.97 14.97 7.81
C ARG A 209 6.13 15.14 8.79
N SER A 210 6.36 14.15 9.64
CA SER A 210 7.48 14.17 10.60
C SER A 210 8.82 13.79 9.97
N GLY A 211 8.82 13.14 8.79
CA GLY A 211 9.99 12.53 8.18
C GLY A 211 10.49 11.27 8.91
N ASP A 212 9.77 10.80 9.94
CA ASP A 212 10.15 9.61 10.71
C ASP A 212 9.55 8.34 10.11
N LEU A 213 10.37 7.65 9.34
CA LEU A 213 10.06 6.34 8.77
C LEU A 213 10.86 5.20 9.43
N ALA A 214 11.51 5.45 10.59
CA ALA A 214 12.36 4.45 11.24
C ALA A 214 11.59 3.16 11.62
N ARG A 215 10.29 3.26 11.87
CA ARG A 215 9.42 2.12 12.20
C ARG A 215 9.00 1.30 10.97
N TYR A 216 9.18 1.84 9.76
CA TYR A 216 8.83 1.14 8.51
C TYR A 216 9.98 0.25 8.07
N GLU A 217 9.71 -1.04 7.98
CA GLU A 217 10.65 -2.02 7.42
C GLU A 217 10.73 -1.88 5.90
N THR A 218 11.94 -1.82 5.33
CA THR A 218 12.12 -1.81 3.87
C THR A 218 12.13 -3.24 3.34
N VAL A 219 11.06 -3.65 2.69
CA VAL A 219 10.91 -5.00 2.11
C VAL A 219 11.42 -5.11 0.68
N ILE A 220 11.39 -4.00 -0.08
CA ILE A 220 11.96 -3.90 -1.42
C ILE A 220 12.72 -2.58 -1.52
N ARG A 221 13.90 -2.60 -2.16
CA ARG A 221 14.66 -1.41 -2.49
C ARG A 221 15.04 -1.41 -3.97
N ALA A 222 15.01 -0.24 -4.60
CA ALA A 222 15.52 -0.07 -5.94
C ALA A 222 16.99 -0.50 -6.03
N PRO A 223 17.41 -1.12 -7.14
CA PRO A 223 18.84 -1.36 -7.36
C PRO A 223 19.56 -0.02 -7.50
N GLU A 224 20.65 0.16 -6.78
CA GLU A 224 21.50 1.31 -6.98
C GLU A 224 22.12 1.28 -8.38
N SER A 225 21.87 2.31 -9.17
CA SER A 225 22.49 2.44 -10.50
C SER A 225 23.98 2.70 -10.34
N ALA A 226 24.82 1.78 -10.80
CA ALA A 226 26.28 2.00 -10.83
C ALA A 226 26.65 3.21 -11.69
N LEU A 227 25.91 3.41 -12.81
CA LEU A 227 26.08 4.57 -13.68
C LEU A 227 25.65 5.88 -12.98
N GLY A 228 24.56 5.87 -12.23
CA GLY A 228 24.10 7.02 -11.44
C GLY A 228 25.16 7.44 -10.42
N ARG A 229 25.73 6.50 -9.65
CA ARG A 229 26.81 6.80 -8.70
C ARG A 229 28.05 7.39 -9.37
N LEU A 230 28.42 6.90 -10.58
CA LEU A 230 29.52 7.45 -11.33
C LEU A 230 29.21 8.86 -11.86
N ALA A 231 27.99 9.08 -12.34
CA ALA A 231 27.56 10.38 -12.81
C ALA A 231 27.48 11.40 -11.66
N GLU A 232 26.93 11.04 -10.49
CA GLU A 232 26.93 11.89 -9.29
C GLU A 232 28.34 12.25 -8.82
N ARG A 233 29.25 11.26 -8.78
CA ARG A 233 30.67 11.51 -8.45
C ARG A 233 31.35 12.42 -9.44
N ALA A 234 31.11 12.22 -10.74
CA ALA A 234 31.64 13.09 -11.79
C ALA A 234 31.09 14.50 -11.69
N LEU A 235 29.77 14.65 -11.46
CA LEU A 235 29.12 15.92 -11.29
C LEU A 235 29.60 16.64 -10.00
N ALA A 236 29.70 15.91 -8.89
CA ALA A 236 30.25 16.45 -7.64
C ALA A 236 31.71 16.89 -7.79
N TRP A 237 32.51 16.18 -8.60
CA TRP A 237 33.88 16.58 -8.92
C TRP A 237 33.92 17.85 -9.80
N LEU A 238 33.06 17.94 -10.80
CA LEU A 238 32.96 19.10 -11.70
C LEU A 238 32.42 20.36 -11.01
N THR A 239 31.54 20.19 -10.03
CA THR A 239 30.90 21.29 -9.30
C THR A 239 31.61 21.66 -7.99
N ARG A 240 32.73 21.01 -7.66
CA ARG A 240 33.52 21.40 -6.49
C ARG A 240 33.92 22.89 -6.59
N PRO A 241 33.60 23.73 -5.59
CA PRO A 241 34.07 25.09 -5.58
C PRO A 241 35.58 25.10 -5.69
N ARG A 242 36.13 25.77 -6.70
CA ARG A 242 37.57 25.99 -6.75
C ARG A 242 37.95 26.80 -5.51
N ALA A 243 38.81 26.22 -4.65
CA ALA A 243 39.39 26.90 -3.51
C ALA A 243 40.12 28.15 -4.03
N GLY A 244 39.52 29.33 -3.86
CA GLY A 244 40.09 30.59 -4.35
C GLY A 244 39.15 31.76 -4.42
N LEU A 245 37.83 31.59 -4.28
CA LEU A 245 36.92 32.72 -4.14
C LEU A 245 36.48 32.86 -2.69
N THR A 246 37.33 33.53 -1.89
CA THR A 246 36.92 34.06 -0.59
C THR A 246 35.83 35.10 -0.85
N PRO A 247 34.62 34.99 -0.31
CA PRO A 247 33.69 36.11 -0.34
C PRO A 247 34.35 37.28 0.39
N GLY A 248 34.50 38.40 -0.31
CA GLY A 248 35.04 39.64 0.31
C GLY A 248 34.29 39.90 1.61
N ARG A 249 35.03 40.19 2.68
CA ARG A 249 34.46 40.68 3.93
C ARG A 249 33.59 41.88 3.60
N GLY A 250 32.28 41.72 3.58
CA GLY A 250 31.33 42.81 3.61
C GLY A 250 31.59 43.59 4.90
N GLU A 251 31.92 44.87 4.77
CA GLU A 251 32.00 45.79 5.89
C GLU A 251 30.72 45.73 6.71
N ALA A 252 30.86 45.48 7.99
CA ALA A 252 29.74 45.54 8.93
C ALA A 252 29.17 46.96 8.94
N PRO A 253 27.86 47.17 8.85
CA PRO A 253 27.26 48.48 8.94
C PRO A 253 27.55 49.07 10.31
N SER A 254 28.09 50.34 10.31
CA SER A 254 28.35 51.12 11.52
C SER A 254 27.06 51.31 12.33
N PRO A 255 27.12 51.25 13.67
CA PRO A 255 25.95 51.43 14.52
C PRO A 255 25.43 52.89 14.43
N PRO A 256 24.11 53.13 14.51
CA PRO A 256 23.54 54.44 14.43
C PRO A 256 23.99 55.31 15.61
N ARG A 257 24.42 56.57 15.29
CA ARG A 257 24.77 57.59 16.29
C ARG A 257 23.52 57.93 17.11
N THR A 258 23.60 57.73 18.39
CA THR A 258 22.59 58.23 19.35
C THR A 258 22.54 59.75 19.32
N ALA A 259 21.38 60.29 18.96
CA ALA A 259 21.10 61.72 19.07
C ALA A 259 21.01 62.11 20.56
N ARG A 260 21.83 63.05 20.99
CA ARG A 260 21.71 63.74 22.32
C ARG A 260 20.45 64.59 22.29
N ALA A 261 19.63 64.46 23.32
CA ALA A 261 18.52 65.35 23.61
C ALA A 261 19.04 66.71 24.08
N PRO A 262 18.40 67.80 23.67
CA PRO A 262 18.71 69.17 24.22
C PRO A 262 18.07 69.29 25.61
N THR A 263 18.77 70.06 26.46
CA THR A 263 18.39 70.54 27.79
C THR A 263 17.13 71.39 27.77
#